data_e93f459d4b1aa11338c448285c9b5fef
#
_entry.id   e93f459d4b1aa11338c448285c9b5fef
#
_cell.length_a   1.000
_cell.length_b   1.000
_cell.length_c   1.000
_cell.angle_alpha   90.00
_cell.angle_beta   90.00
_cell.angle_gamma   90.00
#
_symmetry.space_group_name_H-M   'P 1'
#
loop_
_entity.id
_entity.type
_entity.pdbx_description
1 polymer ?
#
loop_
_entity_poly.entity_id
_entity_poly.type
_entity_poly.pdbx_seq_one_letter_code
_entity_poly.pdbx_strand_id
1 'polypeptide(L)' 'MRYELIIYWSRADEAFVVEVPELPGCMADGSSYEEAVANAQVVIHEWMETARELGRPIPEPRGKLAYA' A
#
# COMPACT_ATOMS: atom_id res chain seq x y z
N MET A 1 8.91 -0.46 -8.12
CA MET A 1 8.37 -0.23 -6.79
C MET A 1 8.57 -1.47 -5.94
N ARG A 2 9.16 -1.32 -4.76
CA ARG A 2 9.63 -2.47 -3.98
C ARG A 2 9.13 -2.46 -2.53
N TYR A 3 8.04 -1.76 -2.26
CA TYR A 3 7.46 -1.75 -0.92
C TYR A 3 6.79 -3.08 -0.63
N GLU A 4 6.85 -3.51 0.62
CA GLU A 4 6.12 -4.67 1.05
C GLU A 4 4.62 -4.37 1.05
N LEU A 5 3.82 -5.34 0.62
CA LEU A 5 2.37 -5.27 0.65
C LEU A 5 1.85 -6.37 1.56
N ILE A 6 0.90 -6.02 2.42
CA ILE A 6 0.18 -6.98 3.25
C ILE A 6 -1.24 -7.04 2.72
N ILE A 7 -1.65 -8.22 2.25
CA ILE A 7 -2.96 -8.41 1.66
C ILE A 7 -3.75 -9.39 2.52
N TYR A 8 -4.98 -9.01 2.84
CA TYR A 8 -5.85 -9.88 3.60
C TYR A 8 -7.30 -9.68 3.21
N TRP A 9 -8.13 -10.68 3.50
CA TRP A 9 -9.57 -10.58 3.28
C TRP A 9 -10.20 -9.84 4.46
N SER A 10 -10.91 -8.76 4.16
CA SER A 10 -11.68 -8.02 5.17
C SER A 10 -13.13 -8.48 5.14
N ARG A 11 -13.58 -9.10 6.21
CA ARG A 11 -14.97 -9.57 6.31
C ARG A 11 -15.94 -8.40 6.40
N ALA A 12 -15.53 -7.33 7.05
CA ALA A 12 -16.36 -6.15 7.22
C ALA A 12 -16.58 -5.43 5.88
N ASP A 13 -15.54 -5.36 5.05
CA ASP A 13 -15.59 -4.66 3.77
C ASP A 13 -15.98 -5.58 2.61
N GLU A 14 -15.99 -6.88 2.86
CA GLU A 14 -16.20 -7.91 1.82
C GLU A 14 -15.27 -7.70 0.62
N ALA A 15 -14.00 -7.45 0.92
CA ALA A 15 -12.99 -7.16 -0.09
C ALA A 15 -11.61 -7.58 0.39
N PHE A 16 -10.70 -7.76 -0.55
CA PHE A 16 -9.29 -7.90 -0.22
C PHE A 16 -8.72 -6.51 0.06
N VAL A 17 -8.04 -6.36 1.18
CA VAL A 17 -7.42 -5.09 1.58
C VAL A 17 -5.92 -5.23 1.46
N VAL A 18 -5.28 -4.18 0.97
CA VAL A 18 -3.82 -4.09 0.87
C VAL A 18 -3.35 -2.95 1.76
N GLU A 19 -2.42 -3.24 2.63
CA GLU A 19 -1.73 -2.22 3.42
C GLU A 19 -0.30 -2.13 2.95
N VAL A 20 0.23 -0.92 2.91
CA VAL A 20 1.63 -0.67 2.59
C VAL A 20 2.29 -0.16 3.87
N PRO A 21 2.92 -1.05 4.65
CA PRO A 21 3.39 -0.70 6.00
C PRO A 21 4.38 0.47 6.04
N GLU A 22 5.21 0.60 5.02
CA GLU A 22 6.25 1.63 5.00
C GLU A 22 5.71 3.01 4.61
N LEU A 23 4.49 3.08 4.09
CA LEU A 23 3.88 4.35 3.68
C LEU A 23 2.65 4.59 4.57
N PRO A 24 2.78 5.42 5.61
CA PRO A 24 1.68 5.62 6.57
C PRO A 24 0.37 6.04 5.89
N GLY A 25 -0.70 5.31 6.21
CA GLY A 25 -2.01 5.58 5.66
C GLY A 25 -2.24 5.09 4.23
N CYS A 26 -1.25 4.44 3.63
CA CYS A 26 -1.37 3.96 2.26
C CYS A 26 -2.06 2.60 2.26
N MET A 27 -3.30 2.56 1.77
CA MET A 27 -4.12 1.36 1.73
C MET A 27 -4.92 1.34 0.44
N ALA A 28 -5.29 0.15 0.01
CA ALA A 28 -6.16 -0.05 -1.15
C ALA A 28 -7.02 -1.29 -0.93
N ASP A 29 -7.98 -1.51 -1.80
CA ASP A 29 -8.81 -2.70 -1.75
C ASP A 29 -9.15 -3.17 -3.17
N GLY A 30 -9.74 -4.33 -3.26
CA GLY A 30 -10.19 -4.88 -4.52
C GLY A 30 -10.99 -6.16 -4.32
N SER A 31 -11.70 -6.57 -5.36
CA SER A 31 -12.53 -7.77 -5.32
C SER A 31 -11.74 -9.07 -5.54
N SER A 32 -10.48 -8.95 -5.92
CA SER A 32 -9.55 -10.07 -6.10
C SER A 32 -8.17 -9.65 -5.65
N TYR A 33 -7.26 -10.61 -5.46
CA TYR A 33 -5.86 -10.29 -5.16
C TYR A 33 -5.27 -9.39 -6.25
N GLU A 34 -5.52 -9.73 -7.50
CA GLU A 34 -4.97 -8.99 -8.63
C GLU A 34 -5.46 -7.56 -8.66
N GLU A 35 -6.76 -7.35 -8.46
CA GLU A 35 -7.34 -6.01 -8.43
C GLU A 35 -6.81 -5.22 -7.25
N ALA A 36 -6.71 -5.84 -6.08
CA ALA A 36 -6.20 -5.17 -4.89
C ALA A 36 -4.75 -4.70 -5.09
N VAL A 37 -3.90 -5.53 -5.70
CA VAL A 37 -2.51 -5.16 -5.99
C VAL A 37 -2.46 -4.04 -7.02
N ALA A 38 -3.25 -4.12 -8.07
CA ALA A 38 -3.30 -3.06 -9.09
C ALA A 38 -3.71 -1.72 -8.47
N ASN A 39 -4.75 -1.75 -7.63
CA ASN A 39 -5.21 -0.54 -6.94
C ASN A 39 -4.16 -0.01 -5.96
N ALA A 40 -3.44 -0.91 -5.29
CA ALA A 40 -2.36 -0.51 -4.38
C ALA A 40 -1.26 0.24 -5.13
N GLN A 41 -0.91 -0.20 -6.33
CA GLN A 41 0.11 0.49 -7.12
C GLN A 41 -0.30 1.92 -7.46
N VAL A 42 -1.59 2.13 -7.77
CA VAL A 42 -2.12 3.47 -8.04
C VAL A 42 -2.05 4.34 -6.79
N VAL A 43 -2.49 3.79 -5.65
CA VAL A 43 -2.50 4.54 -4.39
C VAL A 43 -1.08 4.88 -3.93
N ILE A 44 -0.12 3.97 -4.11
CA ILE A 44 1.28 4.25 -3.81
C ILE A 44 1.79 5.42 -4.64
N HIS A 45 1.47 5.42 -5.93
CA HIS A 45 1.90 6.50 -6.82
C HIS A 45 1.30 7.84 -6.35
N GLU A 46 0.03 7.86 -6.02
CA GLU A 46 -0.64 9.05 -5.51
C GLU A 46 -0.04 9.52 -4.19
N TRP A 47 0.28 8.57 -3.31
CA TRP A 47 0.91 8.87 -2.03
C TRP A 47 2.25 9.56 -2.23
N MET A 48 3.05 9.07 -3.18
CA MET A 48 4.34 9.66 -3.52
C MET A 48 4.20 11.07 -4.11
N GLU A 49 3.24 11.26 -5.00
CA GLU A 49 2.97 12.56 -5.59
C GLU A 49 2.59 13.59 -4.51
N THR A 50 1.72 13.20 -3.60
CA THR A 50 1.30 14.05 -2.49
C THR A 50 2.48 14.38 -1.58
N ALA A 51 3.32 13.39 -1.28
CA ALA A 51 4.50 13.61 -0.44
C ALA A 51 5.45 14.61 -1.08
N ARG A 52 5.68 14.52 -2.40
CA ARG A 52 6.51 15.47 -3.12
C ARG A 52 5.93 16.88 -3.05
N GLU A 53 4.63 17.03 -3.28
CA GLU A 53 3.97 18.32 -3.25
C GLU A 53 4.05 18.98 -1.87
N LEU A 54 3.96 18.17 -0.81
CA LEU A 54 4.02 18.66 0.55
C LEU A 54 5.44 18.75 1.10
N GLY A 55 6.45 18.36 0.33
CA GLY A 55 7.82 18.35 0.77
C GLY A 55 8.11 17.34 1.86
N ARG A 56 7.31 16.26 1.93
CA ARG A 56 7.51 15.19 2.92
C ARG A 56 8.51 14.17 2.40
N PRO A 57 9.29 13.55 3.30
CA PRO A 57 10.20 12.49 2.88
C PRO A 57 9.44 11.28 2.38
N ILE A 58 10.00 10.61 1.36
CA ILE A 58 9.46 9.36 0.83
C ILE A 58 10.39 8.25 1.31
N PRO A 59 9.90 7.32 2.14
CA PRO A 59 10.73 6.23 2.63
C PRO A 59 11.22 5.35 1.49
N GLU A 60 12.47 4.91 1.55
CA GLU A 60 12.98 3.95 0.59
C GLU A 60 12.45 2.56 0.91
N PRO A 61 12.13 1.75 -0.13
CA PRO A 61 11.69 0.38 0.10
C PRO A 61 12.78 -0.44 0.77
N ARG A 62 12.43 -1.11 1.86
CA ARG A 62 13.36 -1.93 2.62
C ARG A 62 13.32 -3.40 2.24
N GLY A 63 12.38 -3.79 1.37
CA GLY A 63 12.16 -5.18 1.04
C GLY A 63 11.32 -5.86 2.12
N LYS A 64 11.62 -7.14 2.40
CA LYS A 64 10.84 -7.89 3.37
C LYS A 64 11.06 -7.35 4.78
N LEU A 65 9.99 -6.93 5.42
CA LEU A 65 10.04 -6.47 6.81
C LEU A 65 9.92 -7.65 7.75
N ALA A 66 10.63 -7.57 8.88
CA ALA A 66 10.54 -8.59 9.92
C ALA A 66 9.61 -8.08 11.01
N TYR A 67 8.59 -8.86 11.31
CA TYR A 67 7.66 -8.55 12.41
C TYR A 67 7.94 -9.51 13.55
N ALA A 68 8.18 -8.94 14.71
CA ALA A 68 8.41 -9.74 15.90
C ALA A 68 7.09 -10.23 16.50
#